data_6aedf7f5b8bb96f5a70337fa8dac7fdf
#
_entry.id   6aedf7f5b8bb96f5a70337fa8dac7fdf
#
_cell.length_a   1.000
_cell.length_b   1.000
_cell.length_c   1.000
_cell.angle_alpha   90.00
_cell.angle_beta   90.00
_cell.angle_gamma   90.00
#
_symmetry.space_group_name_H-M   'P 1'
#
loop_
_entity.id
_entity.type
_entity.pdbx_description
1 polymer ?
#
loop_
_entity_poly.entity_id
_entity_poly.type
_entity_poly.pdbx_seq_one_letter_code
_entity_poly.pdbx_strand_id
1 'polypeptide(L)' 'MNPVFVYLNNNLGKKLSVKTLSRNLMMRKKDIFYYCFKDSRIRRVNGLEVGSGKSKMSVFTIDSP' A
#
# COMPACT_ATOMS: atom_id res chain seq x y z
N MET A 1 -1.13 15.59 6.46
CA MET A 1 -0.04 14.68 6.05
C MET A 1 -0.61 13.29 5.78
N ASN A 2 -0.14 12.63 4.74
CA ASN A 2 -0.61 11.31 4.38
C ASN A 2 0.23 10.24 5.11
N PRO A 3 -0.33 9.57 6.14
CA PRO A 3 0.45 8.60 6.91
C PRO A 3 0.89 7.39 6.10
N VAL A 4 0.11 7.01 5.10
CA VAL A 4 0.47 5.88 4.23
C VAL A 4 1.67 6.26 3.37
N PHE A 5 1.67 7.48 2.84
CA PHE A 5 2.81 7.96 2.06
C PHE A 5 4.09 8.00 2.90
N VAL A 6 3.99 8.51 4.12
CA VAL A 6 5.15 8.59 5.02
C VAL A 6 5.72 7.21 5.29
N TYR A 7 4.84 6.24 5.55
CA TYR A 7 5.28 4.87 5.80
C TYR A 7 5.94 4.25 4.58
N LEU A 8 5.34 4.41 3.40
CA LEU A 8 5.91 3.89 2.17
C LEU A 8 7.22 4.58 1.82
N ASN A 9 7.31 5.88 2.09
CA ASN A 9 8.53 6.63 1.84
C ASN A 9 9.69 6.15 2.71
N ASN A 10 9.39 5.69 3.93
CA ASN A 10 10.40 5.12 4.81
C ASN A 10 10.76 3.68 4.43
N ASN A 11 10.04 3.09 3.47
CA ASN A 11 10.25 1.74 3.00
C ASN A 11 10.35 1.73 1.47
N LEU A 12 11.10 2.66 0.92
CA LEU A 12 11.25 2.79 -0.54
C LEU A 12 11.69 1.49 -1.18
N GLY A 13 11.08 1.18 -2.32
CA GLY A 13 11.36 -0.04 -3.06
C GLY A 13 10.62 -1.27 -2.58
N LYS A 14 9.98 -1.21 -1.41
CA LYS A 14 9.19 -2.33 -0.91
C LYS A 14 7.76 -2.23 -1.42
N LYS A 15 7.20 -3.38 -1.77
CA LYS A 15 5.82 -3.50 -2.20
C LYS A 15 5.03 -4.02 -1.01
N LEU A 16 4.13 -3.19 -0.49
CA LEU A 16 3.41 -3.49 0.74
C LEU A 16 1.92 -3.67 0.46
N SER A 17 1.36 -4.73 1.00
CA SER A 17 -0.07 -5.01 0.84
C SER A 17 -0.91 -4.12 1.75
N VAL A 18 -2.18 -3.95 1.37
CA VAL A 18 -3.14 -3.23 2.20
C VAL A 18 -3.23 -3.85 3.59
N LYS A 19 -3.19 -5.18 3.66
CA LYS A 19 -3.23 -5.88 4.94
C LYS A 19 -2.04 -5.49 5.83
N THR A 20 -0.84 -5.46 5.25
CA THR A 20 0.36 -5.06 5.98
C THR A 20 0.29 -3.60 6.42
N LEU A 21 -0.13 -2.71 5.52
CA LEU A 21 -0.28 -1.30 5.84
C LEU A 21 -1.31 -1.09 6.95
N SER A 22 -2.45 -1.77 6.84
CA SER A 22 -3.51 -1.68 7.84
C SER A 22 -3.01 -2.10 9.22
N ARG A 23 -2.27 -3.21 9.27
CA ARG A 23 -1.74 -3.72 10.53
C ARG A 23 -0.69 -2.78 11.13
N ASN A 24 0.27 -2.36 10.32
CA ASN A 24 1.39 -1.59 10.81
C ASN A 24 1.03 -0.15 11.17
N LEU A 25 0.06 0.42 10.46
CA LEU A 25 -0.42 1.78 10.73
C LEU A 25 -1.63 1.81 11.65
N MET A 26 -2.15 0.64 12.03
CA MET A 26 -3.34 0.52 12.88
C MET A 26 -4.52 1.29 12.29
N MET A 27 -4.71 1.15 10.98
CA MET A 27 -5.75 1.84 10.24
C MET A 27 -6.67 0.83 9.55
N ARG A 28 -7.91 1.25 9.29
CA ARG A 28 -8.84 0.41 8.55
C ARG A 28 -8.40 0.32 7.09
N LYS A 29 -8.69 -0.82 6.46
CA LYS A 29 -8.34 -1.01 5.05
C LYS A 29 -8.92 0.08 4.15
N LYS A 30 -10.16 0.51 4.42
CA LYS A 30 -10.79 1.59 3.64
C LYS A 30 -10.01 2.89 3.76
N ASP A 31 -9.45 3.17 4.92
CA ASP A 31 -8.64 4.38 5.11
C ASP A 31 -7.31 4.26 4.37
N ILE A 32 -6.71 3.06 4.35
CA ILE A 32 -5.51 2.80 3.56
C ILE A 32 -5.78 3.08 2.08
N PHE A 33 -6.89 2.54 1.55
CA PHE A 33 -7.27 2.81 0.16
C PHE A 33 -7.49 4.30 -0.10
N TYR A 34 -8.16 4.97 0.82
CA TYR A 34 -8.42 6.40 0.68
C TYR A 34 -7.11 7.18 0.51
N TYR A 35 -6.15 6.95 1.40
CA TYR A 35 -4.87 7.66 1.33
C TYR A 35 -4.05 7.26 0.12
N CYS A 36 -4.12 6.00 -0.28
CA CYS A 36 -3.39 5.52 -1.46
C CYS A 36 -3.93 6.17 -2.74
N PHE A 37 -5.24 6.27 -2.89
CA PHE A 37 -5.83 6.84 -4.09
C PHE A 37 -5.81 8.37 -4.09
N LYS A 38 -5.73 8.97 -2.92
CA LYS A 38 -5.64 10.42 -2.80
C LYS A 38 -4.29 10.95 -3.23
N ASP A 39 -3.24 10.17 -3.04
CA ASP A 39 -1.86 10.62 -3.31
C ASP A 39 -1.35 9.96 -4.59
N SER A 40 -1.13 10.77 -5.62
CA SER A 40 -0.68 10.28 -6.92
C SER A 40 0.74 9.69 -6.91
N ARG A 41 1.49 9.95 -5.86
CA ARG A 41 2.85 9.41 -5.70
C ARG A 41 2.81 7.94 -5.29
N ILE A 42 1.68 7.47 -4.76
CA ILE A 42 1.51 6.08 -4.37
C ILE A 42 0.96 5.31 -5.56
N ARG A 43 1.70 4.29 -5.99
CA ARG A 43 1.33 3.49 -7.14
C ARG A 43 0.84 2.12 -6.71
N ARG A 44 -0.26 1.68 -7.32
CA ARG A 44 -0.77 0.33 -7.12
C ARG A 44 -0.01 -0.64 -8.03
N VAL A 45 0.47 -1.73 -7.45
CA VAL A 45 1.15 -2.78 -8.21
C VAL A 45 0.09 -3.78 -8.65
N ASN A 46 -0.15 -3.84 -9.96
CA ASN A 46 -1.15 -4.74 -10.54
C ASN A 46 -0.53 -6.12 -10.79
N GLY A 47 -1.38 -7.15 -10.69
CA GLY A 47 -1.00 -8.49 -11.05
C GLY A 47 -0.17 -9.23 -10.03
N LEU A 48 0.08 -8.64 -8.86
CA LEU A 48 0.80 -9.34 -7.80
C LEU A 48 -0.18 -10.16 -6.98
N GLU A 49 -0.04 -11.47 -7.05
CA GLU A 49 -0.85 -12.40 -6.26
C GLU A 49 -0.03 -12.90 -5.09
N VAL A 50 -0.60 -12.79 -3.89
CA VAL A 50 0.03 -13.30 -2.67
C VAL A 50 -0.90 -14.34 -2.08
N GLY A 51 -0.40 -15.56 -1.94
CA GLY A 51 -1.16 -16.66 -1.36
C GLY A 51 -1.79 -17.57 -2.42
N SER A 52 -2.78 -18.36 -2.03
CA SER A 52 -3.33 -19.46 -2.84
C SER A 52 -4.37 -19.00 -3.87
N GLY A 53 -4.08 -18.01 -4.66
CA GLY A 53 -4.83 -17.72 -5.88
C GLY A 53 -6.25 -17.21 -5.76
N LYS A 54 -6.90 -17.26 -4.62
CA LYS A 54 -8.29 -16.84 -4.48
C LYS A 54 -8.48 -15.44 -3.96
N SER A 55 -7.48 -14.84 -3.36
CA SER A 55 -7.57 -13.47 -2.89
C SER A 55 -6.45 -12.65 -3.49
N LYS A 56 -6.84 -11.72 -4.34
CA LYS A 56 -5.92 -10.73 -4.86
C LYS A 56 -5.77 -9.63 -3.82
N MET A 57 -4.60 -9.50 -3.25
CA MET A 57 -4.32 -8.43 -2.33
C MET A 57 -3.85 -7.22 -3.11
N SER A 58 -4.40 -6.06 -2.78
CA SER A 58 -3.91 -4.81 -3.33
C SER A 58 -2.56 -4.49 -2.70
N VAL A 59 -1.59 -4.18 -3.55
CA VAL A 59 -0.22 -3.89 -3.13
C VAL A 59 0.15 -2.50 -3.62
N PHE A 60 0.76 -1.72 -2.75
CA PHE A 60 1.14 -0.35 -3.07
C PHE A 60 2.63 -0.14 -2.85
N THR A 61 3.18 0.77 -3.62
CA THR A 61 4.58 1.15 -3.51
C THR A 61 4.76 2.61 -3.93
N ILE A 62 5.89 3.18 -3.57
CA ILE A 62 6.31 4.49 -4.04
C ILE A 62 7.56 4.27 -4.88
N ASP A 63 7.57 4.85 -6.07
CA ASP A 63 8.73 4.80 -6.93
C ASP A 63 9.84 5.68 -6.34
N SER A 64 11.06 5.19 -6.45
CA SER A 64 12.21 5.98 -6.05
C SER A 64 12.31 7.25 -6.89
N PRO A 65 12.67 8.38 -6.29
CA PRO A 65 12.88 9.59 -7.05
C PRO A 65 14.03 9.47 -8.03
#